data_7ae61b2d4960face7c7f5434914595f0
#
_entry.id   7ae61b2d4960face7c7f5434914595f0
#
_cell.length_a   1.000
_cell.length_b   1.000
_cell.length_c   1.000
_cell.angle_alpha   90.00
_cell.angle_beta   90.00
_cell.angle_gamma   90.00
#
_symmetry.space_group_name_H-M   'P 1'
#
loop_
_entity.id
_entity.type
_entity.pdbx_description
1 polymer ?
#
loop_
_entity_poly.entity_id
_entity_poly.type
_entity_poly.pdbx_seq_one_letter_code
_entity_poly.pdbx_strand_id
1 'polypeptide(L)'
;VTSHRIRKHPILPVEERPTFEFHWQGQAMQACEGETIASALFANGVRIFGHHHKDGAPQGIFCANGQCAQCLVMADGLPVKSCMIPVRPGMRVEPLDGQPVLPDVHTVPEMQAVETVEVECLIIGGGPAGLSAAIELGKAGVRTLIVDDKHRLGGKLVLQTHKFFGSIDACYAGTRGTDIATKLEQEVRQFENVQVWLNTTALSVYSDRKVSVLREGWHVVVQPHVLLVATGAREKSLAFRGNTLPGVYGAGAFQTLVNRDLVRPTERLFTVGGGNVGLIASYHALQAGIDVVGLCEALPECSGYKVHKDKLARLGVPIYTSHTVLSANGEQEVESITIAQIDGNWQPIPGTERTFACDTILVAVGLDPVDEFVHKAREFGLPVYAAGDAEEIAEASAAMFTGRIRGLEIARSLGRDVGEVPPEWHRTAEVLKSRPGAVVTEDIPEADEGVFPILHCAQEIPCNPCTSICPQGCIVMEGE
;
A
#
# COMPACT_ATOMS: atom_id res chain seq x y z
N VAL A 1 24.10 0.82 20.36
CA VAL A 1 23.44 0.57 19.06
C VAL A 1 22.53 1.75 18.79
N THR A 2 22.76 2.47 17.71
CA THR A 2 21.89 3.58 17.26
C THR A 2 20.56 2.98 16.82
N SER A 3 19.46 3.34 17.48
CA SER A 3 18.12 2.88 17.07
C SER A 3 17.69 3.58 15.80
N HIS A 4 17.27 2.81 14.79
CA HIS A 4 16.73 3.34 13.53
C HIS A 4 15.24 3.71 13.62
N ARG A 5 14.66 3.82 14.81
CA ARG A 5 13.28 4.28 15.01
C ARG A 5 13.17 5.77 14.73
N ILE A 6 12.16 6.16 13.97
CA ILE A 6 11.82 7.57 13.74
C ILE A 6 11.23 8.12 15.04
N ARG A 7 11.96 9.01 15.70
CA ARG A 7 11.56 9.63 16.97
C ARG A 7 10.82 10.96 16.80
N LYS A 8 10.90 11.55 15.60
CA LYS A 8 10.18 12.77 15.22
C LYS A 8 9.81 12.67 13.75
N HIS A 9 8.56 12.99 13.44
CA HIS A 9 8.09 13.07 12.07
C HIS A 9 7.28 14.37 11.90
N PRO A 10 7.44 15.12 10.79
CA PRO A 10 6.77 16.42 10.62
C PRO A 10 5.25 16.32 10.50
N ILE A 11 4.74 15.12 10.18
CA ILE A 11 3.32 14.89 9.88
C ILE A 11 2.70 13.84 10.80
N LEU A 12 3.37 12.68 10.95
CA LEU A 12 2.81 11.54 11.68
C LEU A 12 3.01 11.73 13.19
N PRO A 13 2.02 11.39 14.01
CA PRO A 13 2.22 11.32 15.45
C PRO A 13 3.21 10.20 15.77
N VAL A 14 4.18 10.51 16.63
CA VAL A 14 5.15 9.54 17.15
C VAL A 14 4.90 9.42 18.64
N GLU A 15 4.16 8.39 19.02
CA GLU A 15 3.82 8.11 20.41
C GLU A 15 4.92 7.26 21.08
N GLU A 16 5.14 7.48 22.37
CA GLU A 16 5.94 6.57 23.17
C GLU A 16 5.15 5.28 23.39
N ARG A 17 5.77 4.15 23.03
CA ARG A 17 5.18 2.82 23.17
C ARG A 17 5.97 2.01 24.20
N PRO A 18 5.31 1.12 24.96
CA PRO A 18 6.00 0.18 25.84
C PRO A 18 7.06 -0.60 25.06
N THR A 19 8.21 -0.80 25.70
CA THR A 19 9.32 -1.56 25.13
C THR A 19 9.49 -2.87 25.87
N PHE A 20 9.94 -3.89 25.12
CA PHE A 20 10.25 -5.20 25.67
C PHE A 20 11.39 -5.85 24.91
N GLU A 21 11.93 -6.93 25.46
CA GLU A 21 13.02 -7.69 24.90
C GLU A 21 12.53 -8.87 24.08
N PHE A 22 13.17 -9.11 22.94
CA PHE A 22 13.09 -10.33 22.13
C PHE A 22 14.50 -10.75 21.72
N HIS A 23 14.67 -11.91 21.10
CA HIS A 23 15.99 -12.44 20.76
C HIS A 23 16.13 -12.64 19.26
N TRP A 24 17.24 -12.18 18.69
CA TRP A 24 17.70 -12.45 17.34
C TRP A 24 19.03 -13.16 17.39
N GLN A 25 19.12 -14.39 16.84
CA GLN A 25 20.33 -15.23 16.91
C GLN A 25 20.88 -15.34 18.36
N GLY A 26 19.99 -15.52 19.33
CA GLY A 26 20.32 -15.57 20.73
C GLY A 26 20.72 -14.24 21.39
N GLN A 27 20.85 -13.15 20.64
CA GLN A 27 21.14 -11.82 21.17
C GLN A 27 19.87 -11.07 21.54
N ALA A 28 19.85 -10.48 22.73
CA ALA A 28 18.74 -9.65 23.19
C ALA A 28 18.63 -8.35 22.39
N MET A 29 17.43 -8.06 21.88
CA MET A 29 17.08 -6.84 21.14
C MET A 29 15.83 -6.20 21.72
N GLN A 30 15.71 -4.86 21.56
CA GLN A 30 14.55 -4.12 22.03
C GLN A 30 13.51 -3.96 20.92
N ALA A 31 12.25 -4.29 21.24
CA ALA A 31 11.09 -4.00 20.42
C ALA A 31 10.14 -3.04 21.12
N CYS A 32 9.30 -2.36 20.36
CA CYS A 32 8.17 -1.58 20.88
C CYS A 32 6.87 -2.35 20.62
N GLU A 33 5.90 -2.18 21.51
CA GLU A 33 4.57 -2.74 21.33
C GLU A 33 3.98 -2.35 19.96
N GLY A 34 3.38 -3.32 19.26
CA GLY A 34 2.81 -3.14 17.92
C GLY A 34 3.80 -3.22 16.75
N GLU A 35 5.11 -3.41 17.01
CA GLU A 35 6.07 -3.69 15.94
C GLU A 35 5.88 -5.11 15.40
N THR A 36 6.10 -5.30 14.10
CA THR A 36 6.30 -6.62 13.50
C THR A 36 7.74 -7.08 13.75
N ILE A 37 8.01 -8.38 13.61
CA ILE A 37 9.39 -8.90 13.68
C ILE A 37 10.29 -8.12 12.73
N ALA A 38 9.85 -7.88 11.47
CA ALA A 38 10.63 -7.15 10.50
C ALA A 38 10.94 -5.72 10.91
N SER A 39 9.94 -4.95 11.37
CA SER A 39 10.17 -3.57 11.78
C SER A 39 11.05 -3.48 13.04
N ALA A 40 10.91 -4.42 13.98
CA ALA A 40 11.79 -4.51 15.14
C ALA A 40 13.24 -4.83 14.76
N LEU A 41 13.46 -5.76 13.81
CA LEU A 41 14.79 -6.08 13.28
C LEU A 41 15.43 -4.87 12.60
N PHE A 42 14.70 -4.20 11.68
CA PHE A 42 15.17 -2.96 11.04
C PHE A 42 15.48 -1.85 12.05
N ALA A 43 14.65 -1.68 13.08
CA ALA A 43 14.87 -0.71 14.14
C ALA A 43 16.16 -0.96 14.93
N ASN A 44 16.63 -2.20 14.95
CA ASN A 44 17.91 -2.63 15.56
C ASN A 44 19.05 -2.76 14.53
N GLY A 45 18.85 -2.36 13.26
CA GLY A 45 19.88 -2.36 12.22
C GLY A 45 20.06 -3.68 11.48
N VAL A 46 19.17 -4.65 11.67
CA VAL A 46 19.19 -5.93 10.94
C VAL A 46 18.42 -5.77 9.64
N ARG A 47 19.07 -6.02 8.51
CA ARG A 47 18.47 -5.92 7.16
C ARG A 47 18.46 -7.26 6.43
N ILE A 48 19.36 -8.18 6.78
CA ILE A 48 19.47 -9.54 6.22
C ILE A 48 18.74 -10.49 7.15
N PHE A 49 17.72 -11.18 6.63
CA PHE A 49 16.85 -12.08 7.40
C PHE A 49 17.15 -13.56 7.16
N GLY A 50 18.07 -13.86 6.26
CA GLY A 50 18.49 -15.19 5.91
C GLY A 50 19.12 -15.25 4.52
N HIS A 51 19.35 -16.46 4.03
CA HIS A 51 19.98 -16.70 2.74
C HIS A 51 19.17 -17.70 1.91
N HIS A 52 19.07 -17.44 0.62
CA HIS A 52 18.32 -18.27 -0.29
C HIS A 52 18.96 -19.64 -0.46
N HIS A 53 18.16 -20.71 -0.40
CA HIS A 53 18.63 -22.10 -0.31
C HIS A 53 19.37 -22.60 -1.56
N LYS A 54 19.22 -21.98 -2.74
CA LYS A 54 19.85 -22.44 -3.99
C LYS A 54 21.20 -21.81 -4.25
N ASP A 55 21.31 -20.52 -4.04
CA ASP A 55 22.46 -19.71 -4.46
C ASP A 55 23.14 -18.97 -3.28
N GLY A 56 22.60 -19.08 -2.07
CA GLY A 56 23.13 -18.42 -0.89
C GLY A 56 22.98 -16.90 -0.92
N ALA A 57 22.17 -16.34 -1.83
CA ALA A 57 21.95 -14.90 -1.89
C ALA A 57 21.28 -14.37 -0.62
N PRO A 58 21.72 -13.22 -0.06
CA PRO A 58 21.13 -12.63 1.11
C PRO A 58 19.68 -12.21 0.83
N GLN A 59 18.80 -12.38 1.79
CA GLN A 59 17.38 -12.06 1.69
C GLN A 59 16.96 -11.06 2.77
N GLY A 60 16.07 -10.15 2.41
CA GLY A 60 15.51 -9.14 3.30
C GLY A 60 14.06 -8.81 2.94
N ILE A 61 13.58 -7.62 3.27
CA ILE A 61 12.24 -7.18 2.87
C ILE A 61 12.21 -6.76 1.40
N PHE A 62 11.08 -7.08 0.70
CA PHE A 62 10.75 -6.47 -0.58
C PHE A 62 9.34 -5.84 -0.55
N CYS A 63 8.28 -6.53 -0.12
CA CYS A 63 6.90 -6.03 -0.20
C CYS A 63 6.33 -5.47 1.12
N ALA A 64 6.81 -5.90 2.28
CA ALA A 64 6.35 -5.57 3.64
C ALA A 64 4.83 -5.70 3.87
N ASN A 65 4.14 -6.53 3.10
CA ASN A 65 2.68 -6.71 3.15
C ASN A 65 2.21 -8.17 3.00
N GLY A 66 3.13 -9.13 3.17
CA GLY A 66 2.81 -10.56 3.17
C GLY A 66 2.72 -11.23 1.79
N GLN A 67 2.86 -10.50 0.69
CA GLN A 67 2.67 -11.04 -0.68
C GLN A 67 3.88 -11.78 -1.24
N CYS A 68 5.10 -11.41 -0.85
CA CYS A 68 6.32 -12.15 -1.20
C CYS A 68 6.80 -13.03 -0.05
N ALA A 69 7.90 -13.77 -0.26
CA ALA A 69 8.52 -14.63 0.75
C ALA A 69 9.95 -14.20 1.12
N GLN A 70 10.39 -13.00 0.72
CA GLN A 70 11.76 -12.52 0.93
C GLN A 70 12.10 -12.28 2.41
N CYS A 71 11.09 -11.99 3.25
CA CYS A 71 11.27 -11.69 4.67
C CYS A 71 11.03 -12.87 5.60
N LEU A 72 11.20 -14.12 5.12
CA LEU A 72 11.03 -15.31 5.96
C LEU A 72 12.11 -15.37 7.04
N VAL A 73 11.68 -15.72 8.24
CA VAL A 73 12.53 -16.01 9.41
C VAL A 73 11.96 -17.21 10.16
N MET A 74 12.76 -17.81 11.04
CA MET A 74 12.27 -18.77 12.01
C MET A 74 11.89 -18.03 13.29
N ALA A 75 10.63 -18.10 13.71
CA ALA A 75 10.16 -17.51 14.97
C ALA A 75 9.58 -18.59 15.86
N ASP A 76 10.14 -18.77 17.06
CA ASP A 76 9.77 -19.82 18.00
C ASP A 76 9.70 -21.22 17.35
N GLY A 77 10.62 -21.50 16.42
CA GLY A 77 10.75 -22.78 15.71
C GLY A 77 9.85 -22.93 14.48
N LEU A 78 9.08 -21.91 14.08
CA LEU A 78 8.23 -21.95 12.91
C LEU A 78 8.67 -20.94 11.84
N PRO A 79 8.62 -21.28 10.54
CA PRO A 79 8.89 -20.34 9.47
C PRO A 79 7.72 -19.34 9.32
N VAL A 80 8.02 -18.05 9.41
CA VAL A 80 7.01 -16.98 9.32
C VAL A 80 7.46 -15.84 8.42
N LYS A 81 6.50 -15.13 7.86
CA LYS A 81 6.75 -13.84 7.18
C LYS A 81 6.91 -12.74 8.23
N SER A 82 8.13 -12.33 8.50
CA SER A 82 8.45 -11.38 9.57
C SER A 82 7.72 -10.05 9.47
N CYS A 83 7.34 -9.62 8.26
CA CYS A 83 6.58 -8.39 8.03
C CYS A 83 5.10 -8.46 8.47
N MET A 84 4.58 -9.67 8.76
CA MET A 84 3.18 -9.90 9.13
C MET A 84 2.99 -10.30 10.58
N ILE A 85 4.03 -10.80 11.23
CA ILE A 85 3.92 -11.35 12.58
C ILE A 85 4.34 -10.28 13.61
N PRO A 86 3.45 -9.91 14.56
CA PRO A 86 3.83 -9.06 15.68
C PRO A 86 4.92 -9.71 16.53
N VAL A 87 5.95 -8.95 16.85
CA VAL A 87 6.96 -9.40 17.81
C VAL A 87 6.37 -9.43 19.23
N ARG A 88 6.78 -10.41 20.04
CA ARG A 88 6.27 -10.63 21.41
C ARG A 88 7.43 -10.69 22.40
N PRO A 89 7.18 -10.35 23.69
CA PRO A 89 8.19 -10.48 24.73
C PRO A 89 8.79 -11.89 24.78
N GLY A 90 10.13 -11.95 24.80
CA GLY A 90 10.88 -13.20 24.86
C GLY A 90 10.88 -14.07 23.59
N MET A 91 10.24 -13.63 22.50
CA MET A 91 10.22 -14.36 21.23
C MET A 91 11.63 -14.61 20.73
N ARG A 92 11.88 -15.83 20.23
CA ARG A 92 13.16 -16.23 19.64
C ARG A 92 13.05 -16.22 18.13
N VAL A 93 13.86 -15.40 17.49
CA VAL A 93 13.87 -15.22 16.04
C VAL A 93 15.26 -15.57 15.51
N GLU A 94 15.30 -16.39 14.49
CA GLU A 94 16.53 -16.84 13.82
C GLU A 94 16.41 -16.55 12.32
N PRO A 95 17.53 -16.30 11.62
CA PRO A 95 17.52 -16.20 10.17
C PRO A 95 17.06 -17.51 9.54
N LEU A 96 16.41 -17.42 8.39
CA LEU A 96 16.11 -18.60 7.60
C LEU A 96 17.23 -18.82 6.57
N ASP A 97 18.15 -19.69 6.90
CA ASP A 97 19.23 -20.11 6.00
C ASP A 97 18.87 -21.46 5.38
N GLY A 98 18.51 -21.46 4.09
CA GLY A 98 18.14 -22.67 3.39
C GLY A 98 16.66 -23.06 3.54
N GLN A 99 16.37 -24.36 3.70
CA GLN A 99 15.02 -24.88 3.89
C GLN A 99 14.67 -24.90 5.39
N PRO A 100 13.44 -24.51 5.77
CA PRO A 100 13.03 -24.56 7.15
C PRO A 100 12.97 -26.01 7.65
N VAL A 101 13.57 -26.26 8.82
CA VAL A 101 13.40 -27.49 9.55
C VAL A 101 12.26 -27.31 10.53
N LEU A 102 11.16 -28.03 10.30
CA LEU A 102 9.99 -27.99 11.18
C LEU A 102 10.24 -28.86 12.41
N PRO A 103 9.67 -28.49 13.58
CA PRO A 103 9.74 -29.34 14.76
C PRO A 103 9.09 -30.72 14.51
N ASP A 104 9.72 -31.76 15.03
CA ASP A 104 9.09 -33.08 15.03
C ASP A 104 7.89 -33.07 15.98
N VAL A 105 6.69 -33.15 15.40
CA VAL A 105 5.45 -33.26 16.17
C VAL A 105 5.04 -34.74 16.25
N HIS A 106 5.23 -35.34 17.41
CA HIS A 106 4.85 -36.75 17.65
C HIS A 106 3.42 -36.90 18.20
N THR A 107 2.74 -35.81 18.50
CA THR A 107 1.36 -35.82 19.01
C THR A 107 0.38 -35.66 17.85
N VAL A 108 -0.60 -36.59 17.78
CA VAL A 108 -1.75 -36.43 16.87
C VAL A 108 -2.55 -35.21 17.36
N PRO A 109 -2.75 -34.19 16.53
CA PRO A 109 -3.54 -33.03 16.95
C PRO A 109 -4.99 -33.47 17.23
N GLU A 110 -5.58 -32.93 18.29
CA GLU A 110 -7.02 -33.07 18.51
C GLU A 110 -7.80 -32.42 17.37
N MET A 111 -8.71 -33.20 16.78
CA MET A 111 -9.60 -32.70 15.75
C MET A 111 -10.63 -31.75 16.39
N GLN A 112 -10.63 -30.49 16.03
CA GLN A 112 -11.62 -29.53 16.47
C GLN A 112 -12.67 -29.29 15.38
N ALA A 113 -13.92 -29.01 15.79
CA ALA A 113 -14.96 -28.59 14.87
C ALA A 113 -14.60 -27.21 14.28
N VAL A 114 -14.70 -27.09 12.97
CA VAL A 114 -14.47 -25.82 12.28
C VAL A 114 -15.71 -24.95 12.44
N GLU A 115 -15.52 -23.75 12.98
CA GLU A 115 -16.57 -22.75 13.09
C GLU A 115 -17.05 -22.33 11.69
N THR A 116 -18.37 -22.24 11.49
CA THR A 116 -18.98 -21.72 10.26
C THR A 116 -19.81 -20.50 10.61
N VAL A 117 -19.55 -19.38 9.93
CA VAL A 117 -20.23 -18.09 10.09
C VAL A 117 -20.99 -17.74 8.83
N GLU A 118 -22.29 -17.48 8.96
CA GLU A 118 -23.13 -17.09 7.83
C GLU A 118 -23.31 -15.56 7.77
N VAL A 119 -23.04 -14.98 6.59
CA VAL A 119 -23.20 -13.54 6.34
C VAL A 119 -23.87 -13.31 4.98
N GLU A 120 -24.51 -12.15 4.81
CA GLU A 120 -25.07 -11.80 3.50
C GLU A 120 -23.95 -11.32 2.55
N CYS A 121 -23.03 -10.50 3.07
CA CYS A 121 -21.88 -10.05 2.30
C CYS A 121 -20.58 -10.28 3.08
N LEU A 122 -19.60 -10.90 2.44
CA LEU A 122 -18.22 -10.95 2.91
C LEU A 122 -17.39 -9.97 2.09
N ILE A 123 -16.66 -9.07 2.76
CA ILE A 123 -15.68 -8.18 2.15
C ILE A 123 -14.28 -8.65 2.52
N ILE A 124 -13.45 -8.97 1.53
CA ILE A 124 -12.03 -9.25 1.74
C ILE A 124 -11.24 -7.97 1.45
N GLY A 125 -10.70 -7.35 2.51
CA GLY A 125 -9.91 -6.14 2.47
C GLY A 125 -10.65 -4.91 3.02
N GLY A 126 -10.14 -4.36 4.12
CA GLY A 126 -10.63 -3.16 4.81
C GLY A 126 -9.91 -1.87 4.36
N GLY A 127 -9.52 -1.80 3.08
CA GLY A 127 -8.99 -0.59 2.45
C GLY A 127 -10.08 0.40 2.04
N PRO A 128 -9.73 1.50 1.32
CA PRO A 128 -10.69 2.55 0.95
C PRO A 128 -11.91 2.00 0.19
N ALA A 129 -11.72 1.05 -0.72
CA ALA A 129 -12.81 0.45 -1.47
C ALA A 129 -13.73 -0.40 -0.58
N GLY A 130 -13.15 -1.30 0.24
CA GLY A 130 -13.93 -2.16 1.15
C GLY A 130 -14.70 -1.37 2.19
N LEU A 131 -14.08 -0.35 2.79
CA LEU A 131 -14.73 0.52 3.78
C LEU A 131 -15.87 1.33 3.15
N SER A 132 -15.66 1.91 1.96
CA SER A 132 -16.69 2.67 1.26
C SER A 132 -17.89 1.78 0.87
N ALA A 133 -17.63 0.54 0.44
CA ALA A 133 -18.70 -0.43 0.21
C ALA A 133 -19.44 -0.82 1.49
N ALA A 134 -18.70 -1.06 2.59
CA ALA A 134 -19.28 -1.42 3.88
C ALA A 134 -20.19 -0.32 4.45
N ILE A 135 -19.86 0.96 4.23
CA ILE A 135 -20.71 2.10 4.59
C ILE A 135 -22.06 2.02 3.86
N GLU A 136 -22.07 1.82 2.56
CA GLU A 136 -23.32 1.72 1.80
C GLU A 136 -24.13 0.45 2.17
N LEU A 137 -23.45 -0.67 2.40
CA LEU A 137 -24.07 -1.90 2.88
C LEU A 137 -24.63 -1.74 4.32
N GLY A 138 -23.90 -1.03 5.18
CA GLY A 138 -24.34 -0.69 6.53
C GLY A 138 -25.63 0.12 6.52
N LYS A 139 -25.70 1.20 5.71
CA LYS A 139 -26.89 2.02 5.51
C LYS A 139 -28.07 1.19 4.99
N ALA A 140 -27.80 0.21 4.13
CA ALA A 140 -28.82 -0.69 3.55
C ALA A 140 -29.27 -1.83 4.48
N GLY A 141 -28.69 -1.95 5.67
CA GLY A 141 -29.03 -3.01 6.64
C GLY A 141 -28.57 -4.41 6.20
N VAL A 142 -27.53 -4.53 5.36
CA VAL A 142 -26.96 -5.81 4.93
C VAL A 142 -26.01 -6.32 6.00
N ARG A 143 -26.18 -7.58 6.46
CA ARG A 143 -25.27 -8.23 7.41
C ARG A 143 -23.92 -8.48 6.72
N THR A 144 -22.94 -7.65 7.05
CA THR A 144 -21.64 -7.61 6.37
C THR A 144 -20.53 -8.00 7.33
N LEU A 145 -19.59 -8.81 6.84
CA LEU A 145 -18.32 -9.09 7.51
C LEU A 145 -17.18 -8.56 6.66
N ILE A 146 -16.32 -7.71 7.26
CA ILE A 146 -15.03 -7.31 6.69
C ILE A 146 -13.96 -8.19 7.31
N VAL A 147 -13.11 -8.81 6.47
CA VAL A 147 -11.88 -9.47 6.92
C VAL A 147 -10.67 -8.71 6.37
N ASP A 148 -9.70 -8.42 7.24
CA ASP A 148 -8.45 -7.75 6.86
C ASP A 148 -7.26 -8.40 7.58
N ASP A 149 -6.18 -8.66 6.87
CA ASP A 149 -4.98 -9.31 7.40
C ASP A 149 -4.09 -8.37 8.22
N LYS A 150 -4.47 -7.10 8.35
CA LYS A 150 -3.75 -6.08 9.12
C LYS A 150 -4.41 -5.84 10.49
N HIS A 151 -3.66 -5.18 11.35
CA HIS A 151 -4.11 -4.82 12.70
C HIS A 151 -5.03 -3.58 12.76
N ARG A 152 -5.22 -2.88 11.63
CA ARG A 152 -6.12 -1.71 11.51
C ARG A 152 -6.69 -1.60 10.11
N LEU A 153 -7.85 -0.97 10.01
CA LEU A 153 -8.50 -0.64 8.75
C LEU A 153 -7.83 0.55 8.04
N GLY A 154 -8.17 0.75 6.79
CA GLY A 154 -7.73 1.87 5.95
C GLY A 154 -6.79 1.49 4.82
N GLY A 155 -6.27 0.26 4.80
CA GLY A 155 -5.40 -0.24 3.74
C GLY A 155 -4.20 0.68 3.48
N LYS A 156 -3.94 1.03 2.22
CA LYS A 156 -2.81 1.90 1.84
C LYS A 156 -3.01 3.37 2.21
N LEU A 157 -4.22 3.83 2.55
CA LEU A 157 -4.45 5.20 3.05
C LEU A 157 -3.67 5.48 4.34
N VAL A 158 -3.46 4.46 5.19
CA VAL A 158 -2.69 4.63 6.44
C VAL A 158 -1.22 4.99 6.22
N LEU A 159 -0.72 4.87 4.98
CA LEU A 159 0.65 5.21 4.58
C LEU A 159 0.75 6.60 3.94
N GLN A 160 -0.38 7.25 3.63
CA GLN A 160 -0.41 8.46 2.81
C GLN A 160 -0.44 9.72 3.66
N THR A 161 0.68 10.43 3.72
CA THR A 161 0.81 11.71 4.44
C THR A 161 0.44 12.92 3.60
N HIS A 162 0.25 12.77 2.30
CA HIS A 162 -0.19 13.83 1.39
C HIS A 162 -1.70 14.10 1.52
N LYS A 163 -2.13 15.24 0.95
CA LYS A 163 -3.53 15.72 0.98
C LYS A 163 -4.18 15.76 -0.41
N PHE A 164 -3.51 15.21 -1.43
CA PHE A 164 -3.97 15.24 -2.80
C PHE A 164 -4.87 14.03 -3.07
N PHE A 165 -6.19 14.27 -3.03
CA PHE A 165 -7.26 13.31 -3.32
C PHE A 165 -8.34 14.00 -4.14
N GLY A 166 -9.11 13.24 -4.90
CA GLY A 166 -9.84 13.71 -6.06
C GLY A 166 -11.10 14.54 -5.82
N SER A 167 -11.62 14.67 -4.60
CA SER A 167 -12.86 15.43 -4.38
C SER A 167 -12.97 15.83 -2.92
N ILE A 168 -13.44 17.07 -2.65
CA ILE A 168 -13.66 17.53 -1.28
C ILE A 168 -14.82 16.76 -0.65
N ASP A 169 -15.96 16.72 -1.33
CA ASP A 169 -17.21 16.21 -0.75
C ASP A 169 -17.25 14.69 -0.64
N ALA A 170 -16.66 13.98 -1.61
CA ALA A 170 -16.78 12.54 -1.69
C ALA A 170 -15.51 11.77 -1.28
N CYS A 171 -14.32 12.37 -1.40
CA CYS A 171 -13.03 11.74 -1.15
C CYS A 171 -12.18 12.52 -0.14
N TYR A 172 -12.74 13.49 0.52
CA TYR A 172 -12.07 14.30 1.56
C TYR A 172 -10.80 15.00 1.08
N ALA A 173 -10.76 15.51 -0.15
CA ALA A 173 -9.63 16.28 -0.67
C ALA A 173 -9.20 17.37 0.31
N GLY A 174 -7.89 17.59 0.45
CA GLY A 174 -7.36 18.48 1.49
C GLY A 174 -7.11 17.82 2.86
N THR A 175 -7.62 16.59 3.07
CA THR A 175 -7.36 15.76 4.25
C THR A 175 -6.24 14.76 3.93
N ARG A 176 -5.41 14.37 4.91
CA ARG A 176 -4.38 13.34 4.69
C ARG A 176 -4.99 11.95 4.58
N GLY A 177 -4.36 11.08 3.80
CA GLY A 177 -4.82 9.69 3.67
C GLY A 177 -4.94 8.97 5.02
N THR A 178 -4.00 9.19 5.94
CA THR A 178 -4.07 8.66 7.31
C THR A 178 -5.34 9.06 8.05
N ASP A 179 -5.77 10.31 7.89
CA ASP A 179 -6.96 10.85 8.55
C ASP A 179 -8.25 10.39 7.84
N ILE A 180 -8.19 10.25 6.48
CA ILE A 180 -9.29 9.65 5.69
C ILE A 180 -9.54 8.21 6.14
N ALA A 181 -8.48 7.41 6.30
CA ALA A 181 -8.60 6.05 6.81
C ALA A 181 -9.35 5.99 8.15
N THR A 182 -8.99 6.88 9.08
CA THR A 182 -9.64 6.98 10.39
C THR A 182 -11.11 7.38 10.27
N LYS A 183 -11.45 8.34 9.41
CA LYS A 183 -12.85 8.76 9.17
C LYS A 183 -13.70 7.62 8.63
N LEU A 184 -13.22 6.91 7.61
CA LEU A 184 -13.93 5.76 7.03
C LEU A 184 -14.13 4.64 8.05
N GLU A 185 -13.11 4.32 8.86
CA GLU A 185 -13.24 3.34 9.93
C GLU A 185 -14.29 3.76 10.96
N GLN A 186 -14.26 5.02 11.40
CA GLN A 186 -15.24 5.54 12.36
C GLN A 186 -16.68 5.47 11.83
N GLU A 187 -16.88 5.74 10.53
CA GLU A 187 -18.20 5.65 9.91
C GLU A 187 -18.68 4.18 9.83
N VAL A 188 -17.83 3.25 9.41
CA VAL A 188 -18.18 1.82 9.38
C VAL A 188 -18.57 1.29 10.76
N ARG A 189 -17.87 1.70 11.81
CA ARG A 189 -18.14 1.24 13.19
C ARG A 189 -19.44 1.75 13.78
N GLN A 190 -20.17 2.67 13.12
CA GLN A 190 -21.49 3.11 13.52
C GLN A 190 -22.59 2.11 13.15
N PHE A 191 -22.31 1.14 12.27
CA PHE A 191 -23.27 0.18 11.80
C PHE A 191 -23.16 -1.16 12.54
N GLU A 192 -24.17 -1.49 13.36
CA GLU A 192 -24.22 -2.76 14.13
C GLU A 192 -24.29 -4.01 13.22
N ASN A 193 -24.78 -3.85 11.99
CA ASN A 193 -24.86 -4.91 10.99
C ASN A 193 -23.56 -5.12 10.20
N VAL A 194 -22.48 -4.38 10.52
CA VAL A 194 -21.15 -4.54 9.93
C VAL A 194 -20.16 -5.02 10.97
N GLN A 195 -19.68 -6.24 10.83
CA GLN A 195 -18.62 -6.82 11.68
C GLN A 195 -17.25 -6.64 11.01
N VAL A 196 -16.22 -6.49 11.83
CA VAL A 196 -14.84 -6.34 11.37
C VAL A 196 -13.94 -7.35 12.08
N TRP A 197 -13.24 -8.18 11.30
CA TRP A 197 -12.20 -9.08 11.79
C TRP A 197 -10.85 -8.62 11.24
N LEU A 198 -10.04 -8.07 12.11
CA LEU A 198 -8.63 -7.70 11.86
C LEU A 198 -7.73 -8.90 12.11
N ASN A 199 -6.47 -8.82 11.67
CA ASN A 199 -5.49 -9.90 11.76
C ASN A 199 -6.05 -11.24 11.23
N THR A 200 -6.93 -11.16 10.22
CA THR A 200 -7.66 -12.29 9.66
C THR A 200 -7.32 -12.43 8.18
N THR A 201 -6.66 -13.51 7.83
CA THR A 201 -6.21 -13.77 6.46
C THR A 201 -7.22 -14.63 5.72
N ALA A 202 -7.76 -14.16 4.60
CA ALA A 202 -8.52 -15.00 3.68
C ALA A 202 -7.58 -15.99 2.97
N LEU A 203 -7.95 -17.27 2.95
CA LEU A 203 -7.11 -18.34 2.45
C LEU A 203 -7.57 -18.90 1.10
N SER A 204 -8.86 -19.18 0.95
CA SER A 204 -9.40 -19.81 -0.25
C SER A 204 -10.90 -19.63 -0.38
N VAL A 205 -11.41 -19.81 -1.60
CA VAL A 205 -12.83 -20.07 -1.89
C VAL A 205 -12.96 -21.54 -2.23
N TYR A 206 -13.95 -22.22 -1.68
CA TYR A 206 -14.23 -23.64 -1.92
C TYR A 206 -15.35 -23.85 -2.96
N SER A 207 -15.40 -25.05 -3.52
CA SER A 207 -16.40 -25.41 -4.54
C SER A 207 -17.85 -25.41 -4.03
N ASP A 208 -18.05 -25.49 -2.71
CA ASP A 208 -19.35 -25.33 -2.04
C ASP A 208 -19.68 -23.87 -1.72
N ARG A 209 -18.95 -22.91 -2.33
CA ARG A 209 -19.11 -21.44 -2.21
C ARG A 209 -18.83 -20.87 -0.83
N LYS A 210 -18.10 -21.57 0.00
CA LYS A 210 -17.62 -21.07 1.27
C LYS A 210 -16.24 -20.44 1.13
N VAL A 211 -15.92 -19.51 2.01
CA VAL A 211 -14.62 -18.83 2.08
C VAL A 211 -13.91 -19.23 3.37
N SER A 212 -12.70 -19.71 3.23
CA SER A 212 -11.83 -20.07 4.35
C SER A 212 -11.03 -18.88 4.81
N VAL A 213 -10.96 -18.63 6.11
CA VAL A 213 -10.14 -17.60 6.73
C VAL A 213 -9.33 -18.17 7.90
N LEU A 214 -8.16 -17.58 8.15
CA LEU A 214 -7.34 -17.84 9.33
C LEU A 214 -7.48 -16.64 10.28
N ARG A 215 -8.09 -16.88 11.45
CA ARG A 215 -8.30 -15.87 12.47
C ARG A 215 -7.66 -16.31 13.78
N GLU A 216 -6.75 -15.51 14.32
CA GLU A 216 -6.07 -15.80 15.60
C GLU A 216 -5.44 -17.19 15.68
N GLY A 217 -4.95 -17.71 14.54
CA GLY A 217 -4.38 -19.05 14.42
C GLY A 217 -5.41 -20.17 14.19
N TRP A 218 -6.70 -19.86 14.19
CA TRP A 218 -7.79 -20.82 13.96
C TRP A 218 -8.36 -20.72 12.56
N HIS A 219 -8.66 -21.87 11.97
CA HIS A 219 -9.37 -21.95 10.71
C HIS A 219 -10.87 -21.74 10.93
N VAL A 220 -11.45 -20.75 10.27
CA VAL A 220 -12.87 -20.44 10.27
C VAL A 220 -13.41 -20.48 8.86
N VAL A 221 -14.61 -20.95 8.67
CA VAL A 221 -15.31 -20.96 7.38
C VAL A 221 -16.40 -19.90 7.40
N VAL A 222 -16.41 -19.04 6.41
CA VAL A 222 -17.47 -18.05 6.19
C VAL A 222 -18.32 -18.50 5.01
N GLN A 223 -19.64 -18.50 5.18
CA GLN A 223 -20.61 -18.80 4.13
C GLN A 223 -21.35 -17.51 3.73
N PRO A 224 -20.87 -16.77 2.73
CA PRO A 224 -21.51 -15.54 2.25
C PRO A 224 -22.53 -15.85 1.17
N HIS A 225 -23.56 -14.98 1.04
CA HIS A 225 -24.41 -14.97 -0.15
C HIS A 225 -23.69 -14.26 -1.31
N VAL A 226 -22.90 -13.21 -1.00
CA VAL A 226 -22.12 -12.43 -1.99
C VAL A 226 -20.74 -12.16 -1.43
N LEU A 227 -19.74 -12.21 -2.30
CA LEU A 227 -18.35 -11.85 -1.97
C LEU A 227 -18.00 -10.50 -2.64
N LEU A 228 -17.42 -9.58 -1.88
CA LEU A 228 -16.72 -8.40 -2.41
C LEU A 228 -15.22 -8.55 -2.19
N VAL A 229 -14.45 -8.50 -3.27
CA VAL A 229 -12.99 -8.54 -3.25
C VAL A 229 -12.47 -7.11 -3.35
N ALA A 230 -11.87 -6.62 -2.26
CA ALA A 230 -11.29 -5.28 -2.11
C ALA A 230 -9.84 -5.36 -1.61
N THR A 231 -9.13 -6.39 -2.04
CA THR A 231 -7.78 -6.80 -1.61
C THR A 231 -6.67 -5.87 -2.06
N GLY A 232 -6.99 -4.90 -2.94
CA GLY A 232 -6.02 -3.97 -3.48
C GLY A 232 -5.10 -4.60 -4.50
N ALA A 233 -3.84 -4.15 -4.51
CA ALA A 233 -2.83 -4.54 -5.47
C ALA A 233 -1.52 -4.96 -4.83
N ARG A 234 -0.71 -5.69 -5.60
CA ARG A 234 0.69 -6.03 -5.31
C ARG A 234 1.63 -5.25 -6.21
N GLU A 235 2.82 -4.98 -5.72
CA GLU A 235 3.86 -4.29 -6.49
C GLU A 235 4.49 -5.24 -7.51
N LYS A 236 4.69 -4.72 -8.73
CA LYS A 236 5.47 -5.39 -9.75
C LYS A 236 6.94 -5.38 -9.38
N SER A 237 7.59 -6.51 -9.55
CA SER A 237 9.04 -6.59 -9.51
C SER A 237 9.63 -6.23 -10.87
N LEU A 238 10.87 -5.75 -10.86
CA LEU A 238 11.64 -5.49 -12.07
C LEU A 238 12.89 -6.39 -12.08
N ALA A 239 13.13 -7.06 -13.19
CA ALA A 239 14.31 -7.91 -13.35
C ALA A 239 15.51 -7.07 -13.80
N PHE A 240 16.53 -6.98 -12.95
CA PHE A 240 17.83 -6.41 -13.23
C PHE A 240 18.89 -7.08 -12.35
N ARG A 241 20.15 -6.91 -12.65
CA ARG A 241 21.23 -7.52 -11.86
C ARG A 241 21.22 -6.99 -10.45
N GLY A 242 21.19 -7.88 -9.45
CA GLY A 242 21.18 -7.52 -8.04
C GLY A 242 19.81 -7.10 -7.48
N ASN A 243 18.71 -7.30 -8.22
CA ASN A 243 17.36 -6.90 -7.79
C ASN A 243 16.83 -7.62 -6.53
N THR A 244 17.53 -8.63 -6.03
CA THR A 244 17.20 -9.37 -4.81
C THR A 244 18.07 -8.97 -3.60
N LEU A 245 19.05 -8.08 -3.78
CA LEU A 245 19.86 -7.60 -2.67
C LEU A 245 19.01 -6.91 -1.61
N PRO A 246 19.27 -7.17 -0.32
CA PRO A 246 18.74 -6.36 0.77
C PRO A 246 19.03 -4.88 0.53
N GLY A 247 17.99 -4.04 0.63
CA GLY A 247 18.04 -2.64 0.19
C GLY A 247 17.29 -2.39 -1.11
N VAL A 248 16.93 -3.42 -1.89
CA VAL A 248 15.97 -3.29 -2.99
C VAL A 248 14.57 -3.52 -2.44
N TYR A 249 13.76 -2.47 -2.38
CA TYR A 249 12.40 -2.51 -1.84
C TYR A 249 11.37 -2.12 -2.89
N GLY A 250 10.16 -2.67 -2.80
CA GLY A 250 9.01 -2.04 -3.40
C GLY A 250 8.70 -0.71 -2.70
N ALA A 251 8.23 0.28 -3.45
CA ALA A 251 7.96 1.60 -2.89
C ALA A 251 6.90 1.58 -1.76
N GLY A 252 5.90 0.69 -1.85
CA GLY A 252 4.93 0.50 -0.78
C GLY A 252 5.51 -0.17 0.46
N ALA A 253 6.54 -1.02 0.31
CA ALA A 253 7.28 -1.57 1.44
C ALA A 253 8.01 -0.47 2.21
N PHE A 254 8.68 0.42 1.49
CA PHE A 254 9.34 1.58 2.07
C PHE A 254 8.34 2.47 2.82
N GLN A 255 7.21 2.82 2.18
CA GLN A 255 6.16 3.59 2.84
C GLN A 255 5.62 2.90 4.10
N THR A 256 5.50 1.57 4.07
CA THR A 256 5.06 0.79 5.22
C THR A 256 6.04 0.93 6.39
N LEU A 257 7.33 0.74 6.15
CA LEU A 257 8.36 0.88 7.19
C LEU A 257 8.43 2.31 7.76
N VAL A 258 8.40 3.31 6.89
CA VAL A 258 8.56 4.72 7.31
C VAL A 258 7.28 5.28 7.93
N ASN A 259 6.13 5.10 7.28
CA ASN A 259 4.90 5.82 7.65
C ASN A 259 3.98 5.04 8.59
N ARG A 260 4.04 3.70 8.59
CA ARG A 260 3.28 2.85 9.52
C ARG A 260 4.12 2.43 10.72
N ASP A 261 5.31 1.88 10.45
CA ASP A 261 6.14 1.27 11.47
C ASP A 261 7.08 2.27 12.14
N LEU A 262 7.22 3.48 11.56
CA LEU A 262 8.09 4.56 12.02
C LEU A 262 9.55 4.10 12.20
N VAL A 263 10.04 3.36 11.22
CA VAL A 263 11.40 2.87 11.13
C VAL A 263 12.08 3.50 9.92
N ARG A 264 13.33 3.94 10.11
CA ARG A 264 14.19 4.50 9.06
C ARG A 264 15.01 3.38 8.43
N PRO A 265 14.59 2.80 7.29
CA PRO A 265 15.27 1.63 6.71
C PRO A 265 16.53 2.00 5.92
N THR A 266 16.80 3.27 5.68
CA THR A 266 17.81 3.78 4.76
C THR A 266 18.27 5.18 5.15
N GLU A 267 19.49 5.53 4.76
CA GLU A 267 20.02 6.90 4.83
C GLU A 267 19.93 7.60 3.46
N ARG A 268 20.13 6.84 2.35
CA ARG A 268 20.20 7.38 1.00
C ARG A 268 19.54 6.43 0.01
N LEU A 269 18.50 6.88 -0.66
CA LEU A 269 17.77 6.06 -1.62
C LEU A 269 17.78 6.62 -3.04
N PHE A 270 17.60 5.73 -4.01
CA PHE A 270 17.33 6.03 -5.40
C PHE A 270 16.02 5.37 -5.83
N THR A 271 15.15 6.08 -6.55
CA THR A 271 13.85 5.58 -6.98
C THR A 271 13.86 5.19 -8.45
N VAL A 272 13.30 4.01 -8.77
CA VAL A 272 13.09 3.51 -10.13
C VAL A 272 11.59 3.52 -10.43
N GLY A 273 11.18 4.40 -11.34
CA GLY A 273 9.78 4.61 -11.75
C GLY A 273 9.22 5.97 -11.30
N GLY A 274 8.80 6.77 -12.28
CA GLY A 274 8.26 8.14 -12.11
C GLY A 274 6.73 8.21 -12.12
N GLY A 275 6.04 7.10 -11.80
CA GLY A 275 4.60 7.08 -11.53
C GLY A 275 4.27 7.71 -10.18
N ASN A 276 2.96 7.83 -9.87
CA ASN A 276 2.50 8.44 -8.60
C ASN A 276 3.16 7.81 -7.38
N VAL A 277 3.27 6.48 -7.33
CA VAL A 277 3.83 5.75 -6.19
C VAL A 277 5.30 6.11 -5.97
N GLY A 278 6.13 6.13 -7.03
CA GLY A 278 7.55 6.47 -6.93
C GLY A 278 7.76 7.93 -6.50
N LEU A 279 7.02 8.86 -7.10
CA LEU A 279 7.09 10.29 -6.75
C LEU A 279 6.66 10.54 -5.29
N ILE A 280 5.56 9.92 -4.85
CA ILE A 280 5.04 10.07 -3.48
C ILE A 280 5.99 9.41 -2.46
N ALA A 281 6.50 8.20 -2.73
CA ALA A 281 7.44 7.52 -1.83
C ALA A 281 8.74 8.30 -1.65
N SER A 282 9.28 8.88 -2.74
CA SER A 282 10.44 9.79 -2.67
C SER A 282 10.15 11.02 -1.80
N TYR A 283 8.95 11.58 -1.89
CA TYR A 283 8.56 12.69 -1.02
C TYR A 283 8.43 12.25 0.45
N HIS A 284 7.89 11.06 0.73
CA HIS A 284 7.84 10.52 2.09
C HIS A 284 9.24 10.30 2.68
N ALA A 285 10.20 9.90 1.85
CA ALA A 285 11.60 9.79 2.28
C ALA A 285 12.15 11.15 2.75
N LEU A 286 11.95 12.20 1.96
CA LEU A 286 12.38 13.56 2.34
C LEU A 286 11.70 14.04 3.63
N GLN A 287 10.40 13.72 3.84
CA GLN A 287 9.70 14.05 5.09
C GLN A 287 10.32 13.33 6.30
N ALA A 288 10.79 12.11 6.12
CA ALA A 288 11.47 11.32 7.15
C ALA A 288 12.95 11.70 7.35
N GLY A 289 13.44 12.70 6.62
CA GLY A 289 14.83 13.14 6.67
C GLY A 289 15.80 12.17 5.98
N ILE A 290 15.33 11.39 5.02
CA ILE A 290 16.13 10.46 4.21
C ILE A 290 16.54 11.17 2.92
N ASP A 291 17.81 11.04 2.52
CA ASP A 291 18.34 11.64 1.30
C ASP A 291 17.83 10.88 0.06
N VAL A 292 17.26 11.60 -0.91
CA VAL A 292 16.82 11.06 -2.20
C VAL A 292 17.83 11.46 -3.26
N VAL A 293 18.71 10.53 -3.61
CA VAL A 293 19.83 10.75 -4.53
C VAL A 293 19.35 11.04 -5.96
N GLY A 294 18.23 10.46 -6.35
CA GLY A 294 17.61 10.67 -7.66
C GLY A 294 16.45 9.72 -7.91
N LEU A 295 15.81 9.96 -9.05
CA LEU A 295 14.73 9.12 -9.59
C LEU A 295 14.97 8.92 -11.09
N CYS A 296 14.83 7.67 -11.58
CA CYS A 296 14.79 7.42 -13.02
C CYS A 296 13.40 6.95 -13.47
N GLU A 297 13.04 7.38 -14.68
CA GLU A 297 11.81 7.00 -15.39
C GLU A 297 12.17 6.56 -16.81
N ALA A 298 11.66 5.41 -17.22
CA ALA A 298 11.93 4.85 -18.54
C ALA A 298 11.24 5.65 -19.65
N LEU A 299 10.08 6.22 -19.40
CA LEU A 299 9.39 7.08 -20.35
C LEU A 299 10.10 8.44 -20.51
N PRO A 300 9.87 9.16 -21.64
CA PRO A 300 10.40 10.51 -21.84
C PRO A 300 9.90 11.52 -20.79
N GLU A 301 8.76 11.23 -20.13
CA GLU A 301 8.19 12.02 -19.06
C GLU A 301 7.70 11.12 -17.92
N CYS A 302 7.65 11.66 -16.70
CA CYS A 302 7.04 10.96 -15.57
C CYS A 302 5.54 10.76 -15.82
N SER A 303 5.06 9.55 -15.57
CA SER A 303 3.65 9.18 -15.74
C SER A 303 2.77 9.54 -14.52
N GLY A 304 3.38 9.99 -13.43
CA GLY A 304 2.66 10.45 -12.25
C GLY A 304 2.21 11.91 -12.36
N TYR A 305 1.29 12.32 -11.48
CA TYR A 305 0.74 13.69 -11.47
C TYR A 305 1.83 14.75 -11.35
N LYS A 306 1.68 15.81 -12.15
CA LYS A 306 2.60 16.94 -12.22
C LYS A 306 2.88 17.55 -10.84
N VAL A 307 1.87 17.63 -9.98
CA VAL A 307 2.02 18.16 -8.61
C VAL A 307 3.08 17.41 -7.80
N HIS A 308 3.18 16.10 -7.94
CA HIS A 308 4.17 15.28 -7.25
C HIS A 308 5.56 15.42 -7.86
N LYS A 309 5.67 15.39 -9.20
CA LYS A 309 6.92 15.63 -9.93
C LYS A 309 7.52 17.01 -9.58
N ASP A 310 6.71 18.08 -9.70
CA ASP A 310 7.17 19.45 -9.45
C ASP A 310 7.59 19.64 -7.99
N LYS A 311 6.93 18.95 -7.05
CA LYS A 311 7.32 18.98 -5.65
C LYS A 311 8.73 18.42 -5.44
N LEU A 312 9.06 17.27 -6.03
CA LEU A 312 10.40 16.69 -5.95
C LEU A 312 11.45 17.58 -6.63
N ALA A 313 11.13 18.11 -7.80
CA ALA A 313 12.04 19.04 -8.52
C ALA A 313 12.35 20.28 -7.68
N ARG A 314 11.33 20.89 -7.04
CA ARG A 314 11.54 22.04 -6.13
C ARG A 314 12.36 21.69 -4.88
N LEU A 315 12.32 20.45 -4.43
CA LEU A 315 13.13 19.94 -3.31
C LEU A 315 14.53 19.50 -3.75
N GLY A 316 14.89 19.69 -5.02
CA GLY A 316 16.23 19.45 -5.54
C GLY A 316 16.52 18.00 -5.90
N VAL A 317 15.51 17.13 -6.00
CA VAL A 317 15.70 15.73 -6.42
C VAL A 317 15.92 15.66 -7.92
N PRO A 318 17.06 15.12 -8.40
CA PRO A 318 17.30 14.90 -9.82
C PRO A 318 16.34 13.84 -10.39
N ILE A 319 15.74 14.14 -11.57
CA ILE A 319 14.84 13.21 -12.28
C ILE A 319 15.46 12.92 -13.64
N TYR A 320 15.73 11.63 -13.90
CA TYR A 320 16.33 11.11 -15.13
C TYR A 320 15.26 10.40 -15.94
N THR A 321 14.65 11.07 -16.92
CA THR A 321 13.69 10.48 -17.86
C THR A 321 14.43 9.78 -19.00
N SER A 322 13.78 8.85 -19.71
CA SER A 322 14.38 7.96 -20.70
C SER A 322 15.56 7.17 -20.15
N HIS A 323 15.52 6.78 -18.87
CA HIS A 323 16.56 5.99 -18.22
C HIS A 323 15.96 4.78 -17.51
N THR A 324 16.71 3.69 -17.47
CA THR A 324 16.35 2.48 -16.71
C THR A 324 17.50 2.03 -15.81
N VAL A 325 17.18 1.22 -14.80
CA VAL A 325 18.16 0.57 -13.96
C VAL A 325 18.82 -0.59 -14.70
N LEU A 326 20.15 -0.69 -14.60
CA LEU A 326 20.92 -1.83 -15.09
C LEU A 326 21.30 -2.79 -13.96
N SER A 327 21.70 -2.25 -12.82
CA SER A 327 22.13 -3.07 -11.68
C SER A 327 21.99 -2.36 -10.35
N ALA A 328 21.67 -3.14 -9.33
CA ALA A 328 22.05 -2.85 -7.95
C ALA A 328 23.42 -3.46 -7.70
N ASN A 329 24.32 -2.71 -7.12
CA ASN A 329 25.68 -3.15 -6.83
C ASN A 329 25.87 -3.21 -5.32
N GLY A 330 26.60 -4.22 -4.88
CA GLY A 330 26.91 -4.52 -3.47
C GLY A 330 27.14 -6.02 -3.32
N GLU A 331 27.73 -6.43 -2.23
CA GLU A 331 28.01 -7.83 -1.94
C GLU A 331 26.94 -8.46 -1.05
N GLN A 332 26.58 -7.81 0.04
CA GLN A 332 25.57 -8.28 1.00
C GLN A 332 24.30 -7.41 0.99
N GLU A 333 24.47 -6.13 0.75
CA GLU A 333 23.41 -5.11 0.70
C GLU A 333 23.68 -4.18 -0.49
N VAL A 334 22.69 -3.34 -0.82
CA VAL A 334 22.85 -2.31 -1.84
C VAL A 334 23.88 -1.26 -1.37
N GLU A 335 24.88 -0.99 -2.23
CA GLU A 335 25.89 0.07 -2.04
C GLU A 335 25.79 1.16 -3.11
N SER A 336 25.27 0.81 -4.29
CA SER A 336 25.01 1.76 -5.37
C SER A 336 24.02 1.21 -6.39
N ILE A 337 23.51 2.10 -7.24
CA ILE A 337 22.71 1.78 -8.42
C ILE A 337 23.42 2.25 -9.68
N THR A 338 23.38 1.47 -10.75
CA THR A 338 23.76 1.90 -12.09
C THR A 338 22.53 2.01 -12.97
N ILE A 339 22.34 3.18 -13.59
CA ILE A 339 21.27 3.44 -14.57
C ILE A 339 21.91 3.77 -15.92
N ALA A 340 21.15 3.64 -17.01
CA ALA A 340 21.54 4.09 -18.34
C ALA A 340 20.36 4.70 -19.08
N GLN A 341 20.66 5.56 -20.05
CA GLN A 341 19.68 6.02 -21.02
C GLN A 341 19.22 4.85 -21.90
N ILE A 342 17.95 4.86 -22.30
CA ILE A 342 17.37 3.87 -23.20
C ILE A 342 16.94 4.51 -24.52
N ASP A 343 16.99 3.72 -25.57
CA ASP A 343 16.51 4.09 -26.89
C ASP A 343 14.98 3.85 -27.04
N GLY A 344 14.43 4.13 -28.22
CA GLY A 344 13.02 3.92 -28.54
C GLY A 344 12.55 2.45 -28.52
N ASN A 345 13.49 1.50 -28.48
CA ASN A 345 13.23 0.06 -28.35
C ASN A 345 13.46 -0.46 -26.93
N TRP A 346 13.58 0.42 -25.96
CA TRP A 346 13.83 0.10 -24.55
C TRP A 346 15.19 -0.56 -24.29
N GLN A 347 16.17 -0.38 -25.20
CA GLN A 347 17.50 -0.94 -25.03
C GLN A 347 18.44 0.11 -24.43
N PRO A 348 19.25 -0.27 -23.43
CA PRO A 348 20.28 0.61 -22.88
C PRO A 348 21.25 1.11 -23.94
N ILE A 349 21.53 2.41 -23.95
CA ILE A 349 22.50 3.03 -24.85
C ILE A 349 23.89 2.92 -24.21
N PRO A 350 24.84 2.17 -24.81
CA PRO A 350 26.19 2.03 -24.27
C PRO A 350 26.90 3.38 -24.11
N GLY A 351 27.64 3.55 -23.01
CA GLY A 351 28.40 4.77 -22.72
C GLY A 351 27.57 5.87 -22.05
N THR A 352 26.31 5.59 -21.72
CA THR A 352 25.43 6.51 -20.96
C THR A 352 25.27 6.09 -19.50
N GLU A 353 25.98 5.06 -19.06
CA GLU A 353 25.88 4.50 -17.72
C GLU A 353 26.29 5.53 -16.66
N ARG A 354 25.49 5.61 -15.61
CA ARG A 354 25.74 6.47 -14.45
C ARG A 354 25.54 5.67 -13.19
N THR A 355 26.49 5.76 -12.28
CA THR A 355 26.42 5.08 -10.97
C THR A 355 26.26 6.08 -9.84
N PHE A 356 25.33 5.79 -8.94
CA PHE A 356 25.01 6.62 -7.78
C PHE A 356 25.14 5.79 -6.50
N ALA A 357 25.92 6.29 -5.55
CA ALA A 357 26.01 5.68 -4.23
C ALA A 357 24.68 5.85 -3.47
N CYS A 358 24.10 4.74 -3.09
CA CYS A 358 22.87 4.66 -2.27
C CYS A 358 22.85 3.34 -1.53
N ASP A 359 22.15 3.27 -0.41
CA ASP A 359 21.96 2.05 0.37
C ASP A 359 20.57 1.43 0.15
N THR A 360 19.76 2.07 -0.69
CA THR A 360 18.42 1.59 -1.02
C THR A 360 17.99 1.97 -2.43
N ILE A 361 17.32 1.04 -3.09
CA ILE A 361 16.65 1.22 -4.38
C ILE A 361 15.16 0.95 -4.19
N LEU A 362 14.32 1.96 -4.49
CA LEU A 362 12.87 1.79 -4.50
C LEU A 362 12.39 1.41 -5.89
N VAL A 363 11.72 0.28 -6.02
CA VAL A 363 11.11 -0.18 -7.28
C VAL A 363 9.63 0.24 -7.29
N ALA A 364 9.26 1.10 -8.23
CA ALA A 364 7.91 1.67 -8.38
C ALA A 364 7.43 1.60 -9.83
N VAL A 365 7.54 0.41 -10.45
CA VAL A 365 7.30 0.18 -11.90
C VAL A 365 5.89 -0.30 -12.22
N GLY A 366 4.96 -0.15 -11.30
CA GLY A 366 3.56 -0.49 -11.46
C GLY A 366 3.05 -1.48 -10.43
N LEU A 367 1.76 -1.77 -10.56
CA LEU A 367 1.00 -2.63 -9.65
C LEU A 367 0.25 -3.68 -10.47
N ASP A 368 -0.05 -4.83 -9.86
CA ASP A 368 -0.97 -5.85 -10.36
C ASP A 368 -2.12 -6.03 -9.39
N PRO A 369 -3.37 -6.18 -9.87
CA PRO A 369 -4.51 -6.51 -9.02
C PRO A 369 -4.27 -7.79 -8.21
N VAL A 370 -4.79 -7.83 -6.98
CA VAL A 370 -4.88 -9.06 -6.18
C VAL A 370 -6.31 -9.59 -6.34
N ASP A 371 -6.57 -10.30 -7.44
CA ASP A 371 -7.91 -10.70 -7.89
C ASP A 371 -8.16 -12.21 -7.90
N GLU A 372 -7.26 -13.00 -7.33
CA GLU A 372 -7.37 -14.47 -7.32
C GLU A 372 -8.69 -14.97 -6.70
N PHE A 373 -9.19 -14.26 -5.69
CA PHE A 373 -10.49 -14.58 -5.08
C PHE A 373 -11.67 -14.34 -6.03
N VAL A 374 -11.57 -13.32 -6.91
CA VAL A 374 -12.62 -13.05 -7.93
C VAL A 374 -12.70 -14.22 -8.89
N HIS A 375 -11.55 -14.68 -9.39
CA HIS A 375 -11.49 -15.80 -10.32
C HIS A 375 -12.02 -17.09 -9.71
N LYS A 376 -11.61 -17.40 -8.47
CA LYS A 376 -12.07 -18.62 -7.78
C LYS A 376 -13.55 -18.57 -7.42
N ALA A 377 -14.05 -17.43 -6.97
CA ALA A 377 -15.47 -17.27 -6.68
C ALA A 377 -16.33 -17.46 -7.93
N ARG A 378 -15.92 -16.90 -9.07
CA ARG A 378 -16.61 -17.10 -10.37
C ARG A 378 -16.58 -18.57 -10.81
N GLU A 379 -15.43 -19.23 -10.70
CA GLU A 379 -15.26 -20.64 -11.02
C GLU A 379 -16.26 -21.52 -10.26
N PHE A 380 -16.48 -21.22 -8.98
CA PHE A 380 -17.37 -22.02 -8.11
C PHE A 380 -18.81 -21.47 -8.02
N GLY A 381 -19.16 -20.46 -8.81
CA GLY A 381 -20.51 -19.90 -8.86
C GLY A 381 -20.94 -19.13 -7.60
N LEU A 382 -19.99 -18.63 -6.81
CA LEU A 382 -20.26 -17.67 -5.74
C LEU A 382 -20.45 -16.28 -6.39
N PRO A 383 -21.59 -15.58 -6.16
CA PRO A 383 -21.74 -14.21 -6.60
C PRO A 383 -20.60 -13.33 -6.09
N VAL A 384 -19.89 -12.66 -6.99
CA VAL A 384 -18.68 -11.90 -6.62
C VAL A 384 -18.59 -10.58 -7.36
N TYR A 385 -18.19 -9.56 -6.63
CA TYR A 385 -17.83 -8.22 -7.09
C TYR A 385 -16.38 -7.92 -6.75
N ALA A 386 -15.77 -7.02 -7.51
CA ALA A 386 -14.46 -6.44 -7.19
C ALA A 386 -14.59 -4.92 -7.06
N ALA A 387 -13.72 -4.29 -6.25
CA ALA A 387 -13.66 -2.84 -6.11
C ALA A 387 -12.24 -2.36 -5.82
N GLY A 388 -11.95 -1.12 -6.19
CA GLY A 388 -10.62 -0.52 -6.05
C GLY A 388 -9.57 -1.24 -6.89
N ASP A 389 -8.33 -1.24 -6.44
CA ASP A 389 -7.20 -1.82 -7.20
C ASP A 389 -7.31 -3.33 -7.47
N ALA A 390 -8.19 -4.04 -6.77
CA ALA A 390 -8.52 -5.43 -7.09
C ALA A 390 -9.34 -5.56 -8.38
N GLU A 391 -10.01 -4.50 -8.80
CA GLU A 391 -10.75 -4.40 -10.06
C GLU A 391 -9.93 -3.70 -11.14
N GLU A 392 -9.41 -2.51 -10.81
CA GLU A 392 -8.63 -1.68 -11.71
C GLU A 392 -7.68 -0.79 -10.92
N ILE A 393 -6.40 -0.78 -11.31
CA ILE A 393 -5.38 0.03 -10.65
C ILE A 393 -5.64 1.52 -10.89
N ALA A 394 -5.92 2.24 -9.81
CA ALA A 394 -6.15 3.67 -9.83
C ALA A 394 -5.69 4.32 -8.51
N GLU A 395 -6.06 5.59 -8.29
CA GLU A 395 -5.75 6.24 -7.03
C GLU A 395 -6.87 6.01 -5.98
N ALA A 396 -6.60 6.36 -4.72
CA ALA A 396 -7.49 6.01 -3.60
C ALA A 396 -8.91 6.60 -3.71
N SER A 397 -9.09 7.75 -4.38
CA SER A 397 -10.42 8.35 -4.56
C SER A 397 -11.27 7.52 -5.51
N ALA A 398 -10.68 7.01 -6.60
CA ALA A 398 -11.35 6.06 -7.49
C ALA A 398 -11.74 4.78 -6.75
N ALA A 399 -10.85 4.28 -5.87
CA ALA A 399 -11.13 3.11 -5.04
C ALA A 399 -12.33 3.35 -4.10
N MET A 400 -12.45 4.52 -3.49
CA MET A 400 -13.60 4.88 -2.65
C MET A 400 -14.90 4.90 -3.46
N PHE A 401 -14.89 5.50 -4.66
CA PHE A 401 -16.09 5.55 -5.51
C PHE A 401 -16.50 4.18 -6.03
N THR A 402 -15.58 3.37 -6.53
CA THR A 402 -15.90 2.01 -6.96
C THR A 402 -16.44 1.18 -5.80
N GLY A 403 -15.89 1.34 -4.59
CA GLY A 403 -16.42 0.73 -3.38
C GLY A 403 -17.87 1.10 -3.09
N ARG A 404 -18.23 2.40 -3.12
CA ARG A 404 -19.61 2.88 -2.93
C ARG A 404 -20.56 2.31 -3.99
N ILE A 405 -20.17 2.33 -5.27
CA ILE A 405 -20.94 1.77 -6.37
C ILE A 405 -21.22 0.29 -6.11
N ARG A 406 -20.17 -0.50 -5.82
CA ARG A 406 -20.32 -1.94 -5.54
C ARG A 406 -21.16 -2.21 -4.30
N GLY A 407 -21.06 -1.38 -3.26
CA GLY A 407 -21.91 -1.46 -2.06
C GLY A 407 -23.40 -1.38 -2.39
N LEU A 408 -23.82 -0.38 -3.21
CA LEU A 408 -25.21 -0.24 -3.64
C LEU A 408 -25.65 -1.38 -4.58
N GLU A 409 -24.81 -1.78 -5.53
CA GLU A 409 -25.11 -2.91 -6.44
C GLU A 409 -25.33 -4.22 -5.66
N ILE A 410 -24.48 -4.50 -4.68
CA ILE A 410 -24.61 -5.68 -3.79
C ILE A 410 -25.90 -5.59 -2.98
N ALA A 411 -26.19 -4.44 -2.35
CA ALA A 411 -27.42 -4.25 -1.58
C ALA A 411 -28.67 -4.53 -2.43
N ARG A 412 -28.70 -4.02 -3.66
CA ARG A 412 -29.79 -4.31 -4.63
C ARG A 412 -29.86 -5.79 -4.99
N SER A 413 -28.74 -6.43 -5.27
CA SER A 413 -28.69 -7.87 -5.58
C SER A 413 -29.23 -8.75 -4.45
N LEU A 414 -29.13 -8.26 -3.21
CA LEU A 414 -29.67 -8.88 -2.00
C LEU A 414 -31.12 -8.45 -1.69
N GLY A 415 -31.77 -7.75 -2.61
CA GLY A 415 -33.18 -7.35 -2.49
C GLY A 415 -33.44 -6.14 -1.60
N ARG A 416 -32.41 -5.31 -1.31
CA ARG A 416 -32.61 -4.06 -0.56
C ARG A 416 -33.15 -2.95 -1.47
N ASP A 417 -34.07 -2.16 -0.96
CA ASP A 417 -34.63 -0.98 -1.65
C ASP A 417 -33.70 0.24 -1.42
N VAL A 418 -32.63 0.32 -2.18
CA VAL A 418 -31.60 1.39 -2.10
C VAL A 418 -31.56 2.29 -3.35
N GLY A 419 -32.51 2.14 -4.27
CA GLY A 419 -32.52 2.88 -5.52
C GLY A 419 -31.43 2.43 -6.51
N GLU A 420 -31.26 3.19 -7.57
CA GLU A 420 -30.18 2.97 -8.55
C GLU A 420 -28.91 3.68 -8.14
N VAL A 421 -27.77 3.15 -8.60
CA VAL A 421 -26.49 3.87 -8.46
C VAL A 421 -26.60 5.19 -9.22
N PRO A 422 -26.33 6.33 -8.56
CA PRO A 422 -26.38 7.63 -9.22
C PRO A 422 -25.47 7.66 -10.45
N PRO A 423 -25.93 8.05 -11.64
CA PRO A 423 -25.11 8.08 -12.86
C PRO A 423 -23.85 8.96 -12.73
N GLU A 424 -23.95 10.02 -11.92
CA GLU A 424 -22.81 10.89 -11.62
C GLU A 424 -21.68 10.16 -10.87
N TRP A 425 -21.96 9.13 -10.07
CA TRP A 425 -20.93 8.35 -9.40
C TRP A 425 -20.06 7.58 -10.40
N HIS A 426 -20.68 7.02 -11.44
CA HIS A 426 -19.93 6.36 -12.51
C HIS A 426 -19.04 7.36 -13.26
N ARG A 427 -19.57 8.54 -13.60
CA ARG A 427 -18.76 9.59 -14.24
C ARG A 427 -17.60 10.04 -13.38
N THR A 428 -17.85 10.29 -12.10
CA THR A 428 -16.81 10.69 -11.14
C THR A 428 -15.77 9.59 -10.98
N ALA A 429 -16.18 8.32 -10.86
CA ALA A 429 -15.25 7.21 -10.78
C ALA A 429 -14.33 7.16 -12.01
N GLU A 430 -14.87 7.34 -13.23
CA GLU A 430 -14.05 7.36 -14.45
C GLU A 430 -13.09 8.55 -14.50
N VAL A 431 -13.51 9.75 -14.11
CA VAL A 431 -12.62 10.93 -13.99
C VAL A 431 -11.48 10.67 -13.00
N LEU A 432 -11.78 10.05 -11.85
CA LEU A 432 -10.80 9.73 -10.83
C LEU A 432 -9.86 8.57 -11.21
N LYS A 433 -10.24 7.75 -12.18
CA LYS A 433 -9.38 6.73 -12.78
C LYS A 433 -8.48 7.31 -13.88
N SER A 434 -8.80 8.52 -14.38
CA SER A 434 -8.06 9.12 -15.49
C SER A 434 -6.58 9.22 -15.17
N ARG A 435 -5.77 8.85 -16.15
CA ARG A 435 -4.33 9.05 -16.07
C ARG A 435 -4.04 10.53 -16.25
N PRO A 436 -2.91 11.05 -15.70
CA PRO A 436 -2.48 12.39 -15.99
C PRO A 436 -2.49 12.62 -17.50
N GLY A 437 -3.43 13.40 -17.98
CA GLY A 437 -3.61 13.71 -19.40
C GLY A 437 -2.98 15.04 -19.77
N ALA A 438 -2.98 15.35 -21.06
CA ALA A 438 -2.66 16.70 -21.52
C ALA A 438 -3.70 17.66 -20.95
N VAL A 439 -3.23 18.64 -20.19
CA VAL A 439 -4.08 19.72 -19.68
C VAL A 439 -4.57 20.53 -20.86
N VAL A 440 -5.88 20.57 -21.06
CA VAL A 440 -6.49 21.55 -21.95
C VAL A 440 -6.56 22.86 -21.14
N THR A 441 -5.69 23.81 -21.46
CA THR A 441 -5.81 25.17 -20.96
C THR A 441 -6.96 25.81 -21.74
N GLU A 442 -8.12 25.91 -21.10
CA GLU A 442 -9.17 26.79 -21.60
C GLU A 442 -8.72 28.24 -21.51
N ASP A 443 -9.28 29.13 -22.35
CA ASP A 443 -8.91 30.54 -22.42
C ASP A 443 -9.02 31.17 -21.03
N ILE A 444 -7.92 31.84 -20.59
CA ILE A 444 -7.90 32.55 -19.32
C ILE A 444 -8.88 33.73 -19.43
N PRO A 445 -9.86 33.86 -18.52
CA PRO A 445 -10.77 34.98 -18.54
C PRO A 445 -9.99 36.33 -18.50
N GLU A 446 -10.36 37.31 -19.32
CA GLU A 446 -9.83 38.66 -19.22
C GLU A 446 -10.25 39.27 -17.87
N ALA A 447 -9.27 39.76 -17.13
CA ALA A 447 -9.51 40.44 -15.86
C ALA A 447 -10.13 41.81 -16.06
N ASP A 448 -11.26 42.05 -15.45
CA ASP A 448 -11.82 43.39 -15.29
C ASP A 448 -11.04 44.14 -14.20
N GLU A 449 -10.19 45.06 -14.55
CA GLU A 449 -9.47 46.04 -13.72
C GLU A 449 -8.76 45.50 -12.45
N GLY A 450 -7.44 45.47 -12.48
CA GLY A 450 -6.57 45.20 -11.31
C GLY A 450 -5.49 44.16 -11.57
N VAL A 451 -4.45 44.15 -10.73
CA VAL A 451 -3.41 43.13 -10.76
C VAL A 451 -3.79 42.03 -9.78
N PHE A 452 -4.06 40.82 -10.26
CA PHE A 452 -4.31 39.66 -9.42
C PHE A 452 -3.54 38.44 -9.93
N PRO A 453 -3.16 37.52 -9.05
CA PRO A 453 -2.47 36.30 -9.46
C PRO A 453 -3.42 35.33 -10.17
N ILE A 454 -3.02 34.89 -11.36
CA ILE A 454 -3.68 33.78 -12.06
C ILE A 454 -2.95 32.49 -11.70
N LEU A 455 -3.67 31.52 -11.16
CA LEU A 455 -3.14 30.22 -10.83
C LEU A 455 -3.39 29.26 -12.00
N HIS A 456 -2.33 28.90 -12.70
CA HIS A 456 -2.39 27.82 -13.70
C HIS A 456 -2.36 26.47 -13.00
N CYS A 457 -3.54 25.92 -12.74
CA CYS A 457 -3.67 24.56 -12.20
C CYS A 457 -3.89 23.58 -13.33
N ALA A 458 -3.11 22.50 -13.36
CA ALA A 458 -3.29 21.43 -14.30
C ALA A 458 -4.55 20.58 -14.01
N GLN A 459 -5.18 20.75 -12.89
CA GLN A 459 -6.40 20.07 -12.39
C GLN A 459 -6.59 18.64 -12.93
N GLU A 460 -5.57 17.83 -12.78
CA GLU A 460 -5.55 16.44 -13.26
C GLU A 460 -6.64 15.58 -12.61
N ILE A 461 -7.14 16.03 -11.46
CA ILE A 461 -8.30 15.47 -10.74
C ILE A 461 -9.07 16.63 -10.06
N PRO A 462 -10.39 16.55 -9.85
CA PRO A 462 -11.22 17.61 -9.26
C PRO A 462 -10.99 17.77 -7.75
N CYS A 463 -9.74 17.99 -7.33
CA CYS A 463 -9.35 17.98 -5.93
C CYS A 463 -9.72 19.26 -5.15
N ASN A 464 -9.68 20.44 -5.77
CA ASN A 464 -10.04 21.78 -5.25
C ASN A 464 -9.69 22.11 -3.78
N PRO A 465 -8.66 21.54 -3.12
CA PRO A 465 -8.38 21.88 -1.73
C PRO A 465 -7.88 23.33 -1.56
N CYS A 466 -7.35 23.96 -2.63
CA CYS A 466 -6.86 25.32 -2.60
C CYS A 466 -7.97 26.32 -2.26
N THR A 467 -9.22 26.07 -2.71
CA THR A 467 -10.36 26.96 -2.44
C THR A 467 -10.77 26.94 -0.97
N SER A 468 -10.68 25.77 -0.31
CA SER A 468 -11.06 25.62 1.11
C SER A 468 -9.92 25.94 2.09
N ILE A 469 -8.65 25.86 1.64
CA ILE A 469 -7.47 26.10 2.50
C ILE A 469 -7.09 27.60 2.50
N CYS A 470 -7.51 28.37 1.49
CA CYS A 470 -7.21 29.80 1.43
C CYS A 470 -7.91 30.53 2.61
N PRO A 471 -7.16 31.12 3.57
CA PRO A 471 -7.76 31.75 4.76
C PRO A 471 -8.54 33.02 4.40
N GLN A 472 -8.30 33.60 3.24
CA GLN A 472 -9.01 34.78 2.74
C GLN A 472 -10.18 34.45 1.82
N GLY A 473 -10.36 33.17 1.46
CA GLY A 473 -11.42 32.77 0.53
C GLY A 473 -11.32 33.39 -0.88
N CYS A 474 -10.11 33.82 -1.27
CA CYS A 474 -9.92 34.55 -2.52
C CYS A 474 -9.61 33.66 -3.73
N ILE A 475 -9.51 32.35 -3.54
CA ILE A 475 -9.33 31.40 -4.64
C ILE A 475 -10.70 30.84 -5.01
N VAL A 476 -11.17 31.19 -6.17
CA VAL A 476 -12.42 30.71 -6.75
C VAL A 476 -12.08 29.83 -7.95
N MET A 477 -12.76 28.69 -8.07
CA MET A 477 -12.67 27.84 -9.27
C MET A 477 -13.85 28.19 -10.18
N GLU A 478 -13.56 28.49 -11.43
CA GLU A 478 -14.56 28.63 -12.48
C GLU A 478 -14.52 27.38 -13.36
N GLY A 479 -15.67 26.73 -13.50
CA GLY A 479 -15.81 25.44 -14.18
C GLY A 479 -15.69 24.23 -13.26
N GLU A 480 -16.02 23.04 -13.78
CA GLU A 480 -15.91 21.74 -13.10
C GLU A 480 -14.52 21.13 -13.24
#